data_691b274a699f003e890a19392c66cb3b
#
_entry.id   691b274a699f003e890a19392c66cb3b
#
_cell.length_a   1.000
_cell.length_b   1.000
_cell.length_c   1.000
_cell.angle_alpha   90.00
_cell.angle_beta   90.00
_cell.angle_gamma   90.00
#
_symmetry.space_group_name_H-M   'P 1'
#
loop_
_entity.id
_entity.type
_entity.pdbx_description
1 polymer ?
#
loop_
_entity_poly.entity_id
_entity_poly.type
_entity_poly.pdbx_seq_one_letter_code
_entity_poly.pdbx_strand_id
1 'polypeptide(L)'
;MASAVKIWRSVGTGRLVLEALALLFCMGLFTAGCGPRSGLYPESTLGTPEHHVFNGFALLKMERIDDAQREFEQALRLDPKCSGAYRGIGWIEGRKGDFSAAFASMNHAKEIAEKKSEKALVEVGFMGLYTMQKGPDWMPHVEQSFRAACSLEEDLPEAYFHLGMAYKEARRYAEAEKAFKKVIWIHTSLVSESQEELASIQEILRPGPNAPSSPK
;
A
#
# COMPACT_ATOMS: atom_id res chain seq x y z
N MET A 1 5.27 -76.81 -44.50
CA MET A 1 5.39 -75.38 -44.84
C MET A 1 4.15 -74.64 -44.21
N ALA A 2 4.18 -74.31 -42.97
CA ALA A 2 3.17 -73.40 -42.34
C ALA A 2 3.56 -73.11 -40.88
N SER A 3 4.48 -72.22 -40.62
CA SER A 3 4.80 -71.77 -39.24
C SER A 3 5.69 -70.53 -39.21
N ALA A 4 5.45 -69.51 -40.06
CA ALA A 4 6.27 -68.27 -40.04
C ALA A 4 5.50 -66.95 -40.16
N VAL A 5 4.18 -66.93 -39.97
CA VAL A 5 3.37 -65.69 -40.20
C VAL A 5 2.67 -65.17 -38.91
N LYS A 6 2.92 -65.72 -37.70
CA LYS A 6 2.21 -65.32 -36.50
C LYS A 6 2.95 -64.46 -35.49
N ILE A 7 4.16 -63.95 -35.75
CA ILE A 7 4.95 -63.20 -34.78
C ILE A 7 4.99 -61.68 -35.06
N TRP A 8 4.46 -61.16 -36.17
CA TRP A 8 4.61 -59.76 -36.58
C TRP A 8 3.43 -58.83 -36.28
N ARG A 9 2.50 -59.21 -35.43
CA ARG A 9 1.32 -58.39 -35.14
C ARG A 9 1.19 -57.87 -33.71
N SER A 10 2.16 -58.10 -32.84
CA SER A 10 2.05 -57.75 -31.41
C SER A 10 2.98 -56.60 -30.97
N VAL A 11 3.86 -56.10 -31.83
CA VAL A 11 4.85 -55.07 -31.44
C VAL A 11 4.37 -53.64 -31.80
N GLY A 12 3.41 -53.50 -32.70
CA GLY A 12 3.00 -52.14 -33.19
C GLY A 12 2.00 -51.44 -32.26
N THR A 13 1.19 -52.13 -31.51
CA THR A 13 0.13 -51.52 -30.71
C THR A 13 0.59 -51.00 -29.36
N GLY A 14 1.64 -51.61 -28.76
CA GLY A 14 2.17 -51.19 -27.46
C GLY A 14 2.89 -49.81 -27.52
N ARG A 15 3.54 -49.56 -28.65
CA ARG A 15 4.33 -48.32 -28.85
C ARG A 15 3.42 -47.11 -29.08
N LEU A 16 2.33 -47.26 -29.82
CA LEU A 16 1.32 -46.22 -30.06
C LEU A 16 0.53 -45.89 -28.78
N VAL A 17 0.29 -46.84 -27.94
CA VAL A 17 -0.40 -46.63 -26.65
C VAL A 17 0.51 -45.90 -25.65
N LEU A 18 1.83 -46.20 -25.66
CA LEU A 18 2.80 -45.49 -24.79
C LEU A 18 3.01 -44.05 -25.23
N GLU A 19 3.06 -43.77 -26.54
CA GLU A 19 3.18 -42.41 -27.06
C GLU A 19 1.89 -41.59 -26.83
N ALA A 20 0.73 -42.19 -26.95
CA ALA A 20 -0.56 -41.55 -26.63
C ALA A 20 -0.71 -41.23 -25.13
N LEU A 21 -0.24 -42.12 -24.24
CA LEU A 21 -0.20 -41.87 -22.80
C LEU A 21 0.83 -40.79 -22.41
N ALA A 22 1.98 -40.73 -23.07
CA ALA A 22 2.98 -39.70 -22.84
C ALA A 22 2.48 -38.30 -23.29
N LEU A 23 1.75 -38.22 -24.40
CA LEU A 23 1.12 -36.97 -24.87
C LEU A 23 0.00 -36.50 -23.94
N LEU A 24 -0.81 -37.42 -23.42
CA LEU A 24 -1.84 -37.08 -22.43
C LEU A 24 -1.25 -36.64 -21.08
N PHE A 25 -0.11 -37.20 -20.67
CA PHE A 25 0.59 -36.79 -19.45
C PHE A 25 1.26 -35.43 -19.61
N CYS A 26 1.79 -35.10 -20.79
CA CYS A 26 2.32 -33.77 -21.07
C CYS A 26 1.24 -32.70 -21.20
N MET A 27 0.05 -33.00 -21.71
CA MET A 27 -1.06 -32.05 -21.73
C MET A 27 -1.71 -31.81 -20.35
N GLY A 28 -1.59 -32.76 -19.42
CA GLY A 28 -2.08 -32.63 -18.04
C GLY A 28 -1.22 -31.74 -17.13
N LEU A 29 0.05 -31.48 -17.49
CA LEU A 29 0.99 -30.68 -16.68
C LEU A 29 0.95 -29.17 -16.98
N PHE A 30 0.23 -28.72 -18.01
CA PHE A 30 0.15 -27.31 -18.38
C PHE A 30 -1.08 -26.58 -17.83
N THR A 31 -1.95 -27.23 -17.05
CA THR A 31 -3.09 -26.57 -16.39
C THR A 31 -2.84 -26.25 -14.91
N ALA A 32 -1.61 -26.44 -14.41
CA ALA A 32 -1.26 -26.01 -13.07
C ALA A 32 -0.86 -24.52 -13.07
N GLY A 33 -1.86 -23.65 -12.94
CA GLY A 33 -1.71 -22.45 -12.14
C GLY A 33 -1.19 -21.19 -12.80
N CYS A 34 -1.97 -20.59 -13.68
CA CYS A 34 -2.14 -19.15 -13.65
C CYS A 34 -3.54 -18.84 -13.10
N GLY A 35 -3.81 -19.27 -11.88
CA GLY A 35 -4.83 -18.63 -11.08
C GLY A 35 -4.36 -17.22 -10.73
N PRO A 36 -5.21 -16.20 -10.81
CA PRO A 36 -4.85 -14.90 -10.25
C PRO A 36 -4.38 -15.14 -8.82
N ARG A 37 -3.18 -14.66 -8.47
CA ARG A 37 -2.75 -14.63 -7.07
C ARG A 37 -3.84 -13.84 -6.36
N SER A 38 -4.64 -14.53 -5.55
CA SER A 38 -5.63 -13.92 -4.68
C SER A 38 -4.91 -12.83 -3.92
N GLY A 39 -5.34 -11.58 -4.16
CA GLY A 39 -4.80 -10.43 -3.49
C GLY A 39 -4.89 -10.59 -1.97
N LEU A 40 -4.26 -9.69 -1.26
CA LEU A 40 -4.16 -9.59 0.21
C LEU A 40 -5.51 -9.70 0.98
N TYR A 41 -6.64 -9.86 0.28
CA TYR A 41 -7.98 -9.99 0.85
C TYR A 41 -8.62 -11.32 0.49
N PRO A 42 -9.32 -11.96 1.42
CA PRO A 42 -10.18 -13.09 1.11
C PRO A 42 -11.26 -12.66 0.10
N GLU A 43 -11.59 -13.53 -0.86
CA GLU A 43 -12.60 -13.27 -1.92
C GLU A 43 -13.95 -12.74 -1.38
N SER A 44 -14.28 -13.03 -0.12
CA SER A 44 -15.48 -12.55 0.56
C SER A 44 -15.51 -11.04 0.81
N THR A 45 -14.39 -10.33 0.63
CA THR A 45 -14.30 -8.86 0.83
C THR A 45 -14.22 -8.09 -0.48
N LEU A 46 -14.13 -8.76 -1.63
CA LEU A 46 -14.14 -8.11 -2.94
C LEU A 46 -15.46 -7.38 -3.15
N GLY A 47 -15.38 -6.12 -3.56
CA GLY A 47 -16.56 -5.29 -3.82
C GLY A 47 -17.18 -4.64 -2.58
N THR A 48 -16.53 -4.70 -1.41
CA THR A 48 -16.96 -3.92 -0.23
C THR A 48 -16.44 -2.49 -0.28
N PRO A 49 -17.04 -1.54 0.46
CA PRO A 49 -16.51 -0.18 0.59
C PRO A 49 -15.04 -0.15 1.00
N GLU A 50 -14.64 -0.99 1.96
CA GLU A 50 -13.26 -1.08 2.46
C GLU A 50 -12.29 -1.57 1.39
N HIS A 51 -12.73 -2.50 0.53
CA HIS A 51 -11.93 -2.98 -0.59
C HIS A 51 -11.65 -1.85 -1.59
N HIS A 52 -12.68 -1.08 -1.94
CA HIS A 52 -12.52 0.09 -2.81
C HIS A 52 -11.64 1.17 -2.17
N VAL A 53 -11.77 1.42 -0.88
CA VAL A 53 -10.88 2.32 -0.13
C VAL A 53 -9.43 1.87 -0.21
N PHE A 54 -9.17 0.57 0.01
CA PHE A 54 -7.82 0.02 -0.11
C PHE A 54 -7.24 0.20 -1.51
N ASN A 55 -8.00 -0.16 -2.55
CA ASN A 55 -7.59 0.02 -3.94
C ASN A 55 -7.30 1.49 -4.25
N GLY A 56 -8.16 2.40 -3.77
CA GLY A 56 -7.97 3.83 -3.93
C GLY A 56 -6.64 4.32 -3.37
N PHE A 57 -6.28 3.92 -2.13
CA PHE A 57 -4.98 4.28 -1.56
C PHE A 57 -3.80 3.62 -2.27
N ALA A 58 -3.94 2.38 -2.74
CA ALA A 58 -2.92 1.72 -3.55
C ALA A 58 -2.67 2.47 -4.87
N LEU A 59 -3.73 2.94 -5.51
CA LEU A 59 -3.65 3.74 -6.74
C LEU A 59 -3.06 5.14 -6.48
N LEU A 60 -3.37 5.78 -5.34
CA LEU A 60 -2.73 7.04 -4.93
C LEU A 60 -1.22 6.88 -4.77
N LYS A 61 -0.76 5.76 -4.24
CA LYS A 61 0.67 5.44 -4.12
C LYS A 61 1.34 5.27 -5.48
N MET A 62 0.58 4.81 -6.49
CA MET A 62 1.02 4.70 -7.89
C MET A 62 0.83 5.99 -8.69
N GLU A 63 0.46 7.10 -8.04
CA GLU A 63 0.15 8.40 -8.66
C GLU A 63 -1.01 8.37 -9.68
N ARG A 64 -1.83 7.33 -9.66
CA ARG A 64 -3.01 7.15 -10.50
C ARG A 64 -4.23 7.84 -9.88
N ILE A 65 -4.21 9.17 -9.86
CA ILE A 65 -5.16 10.00 -9.10
C ILE A 65 -6.62 9.78 -9.58
N ASP A 66 -6.86 9.77 -10.90
CA ASP A 66 -8.21 9.63 -11.44
C ASP A 66 -8.79 8.24 -11.19
N ASP A 67 -7.93 7.21 -11.22
CA ASP A 67 -8.34 5.84 -10.88
C ASP A 67 -8.66 5.73 -9.38
N ALA A 68 -7.84 6.32 -8.53
CA ALA A 68 -8.08 6.36 -7.10
C ALA A 68 -9.40 7.07 -6.77
N GLN A 69 -9.68 8.18 -7.44
CA GLN A 69 -10.95 8.90 -7.25
C GLN A 69 -12.14 8.01 -7.59
N ARG A 70 -12.10 7.26 -8.69
CA ARG A 70 -13.18 6.31 -9.07
C ARG A 70 -13.40 5.23 -8.01
N GLU A 71 -12.32 4.72 -7.41
CA GLU A 71 -12.42 3.73 -6.34
C GLU A 71 -13.09 4.32 -5.08
N PHE A 72 -12.69 5.52 -4.64
CA PHE A 72 -13.35 6.17 -3.50
C PHE A 72 -14.81 6.52 -3.78
N GLU A 73 -15.15 6.97 -4.98
CA GLU A 73 -16.53 7.20 -5.38
C GLU A 73 -17.34 5.90 -5.40
N GLN A 74 -16.72 4.78 -5.81
CA GLN A 74 -17.37 3.47 -5.74
C GLN A 74 -17.61 3.05 -4.28
N ALA A 75 -16.67 3.29 -3.38
CA ALA A 75 -16.86 3.05 -1.96
C ALA A 75 -18.05 3.85 -1.42
N LEU A 76 -18.20 5.13 -1.79
CA LEU A 76 -19.33 5.98 -1.38
C LEU A 76 -20.66 5.58 -2.00
N ARG A 77 -20.67 4.98 -3.19
CA ARG A 77 -21.91 4.41 -3.79
C ARG A 77 -22.39 3.20 -3.00
N LEU A 78 -21.48 2.40 -2.44
CA LEU A 78 -21.81 1.23 -1.63
C LEU A 78 -22.16 1.61 -0.19
N ASP A 79 -21.41 2.54 0.39
CA ASP A 79 -21.67 3.09 1.72
C ASP A 79 -21.41 4.62 1.73
N PRO A 80 -22.46 5.44 1.71
CA PRO A 80 -22.34 6.90 1.77
C PRO A 80 -21.67 7.42 3.05
N LYS A 81 -21.53 6.60 4.10
CA LYS A 81 -20.84 6.92 5.35
C LYS A 81 -19.44 6.30 5.46
N CYS A 82 -18.87 5.87 4.35
CA CYS A 82 -17.51 5.33 4.34
C CYS A 82 -16.47 6.42 4.65
N SER A 83 -16.03 6.53 5.90
CA SER A 83 -15.04 7.53 6.35
C SER A 83 -13.71 7.43 5.59
N GLY A 84 -13.28 6.19 5.28
CA GLY A 84 -12.07 5.94 4.50
C GLY A 84 -12.09 6.54 3.10
N ALA A 85 -13.26 6.56 2.45
CA ALA A 85 -13.42 7.15 1.12
C ALA A 85 -13.32 8.67 1.15
N TYR A 86 -13.99 9.34 2.11
CA TYR A 86 -13.84 10.79 2.29
C TYR A 86 -12.40 11.19 2.65
N ARG A 87 -11.71 10.38 3.48
CA ARG A 87 -10.28 10.57 3.75
C ARG A 87 -9.46 10.49 2.46
N GLY A 88 -9.75 9.53 1.58
CA GLY A 88 -9.09 9.39 0.29
C GLY A 88 -9.36 10.57 -0.66
N ILE A 89 -10.60 11.05 -0.72
CA ILE A 89 -10.98 12.24 -1.50
C ILE A 89 -10.23 13.47 -0.97
N GLY A 90 -10.18 13.68 0.35
CA GLY A 90 -9.40 14.76 0.95
C GLY A 90 -7.91 14.71 0.58
N TRP A 91 -7.33 13.51 0.48
CA TRP A 91 -5.96 13.36 -0.02
C TRP A 91 -5.79 13.79 -1.49
N ILE A 92 -6.75 13.45 -2.35
CA ILE A 92 -6.75 13.85 -3.76
C ILE A 92 -6.86 15.37 -3.89
N GLU A 93 -7.78 16.00 -3.14
CA GLU A 93 -7.98 17.44 -3.11
C GLU A 93 -6.73 18.17 -2.62
N GLY A 94 -6.09 17.66 -1.56
CA GLY A 94 -4.82 18.18 -1.04
C GLY A 94 -3.70 18.10 -2.08
N ARG A 95 -3.57 17.00 -2.83
CA ARG A 95 -2.61 16.86 -3.93
C ARG A 95 -2.89 17.81 -5.10
N LYS A 96 -4.15 18.14 -5.36
CA LYS A 96 -4.57 19.14 -6.35
C LYS A 96 -4.35 20.59 -5.85
N GLY A 97 -3.98 20.79 -4.58
CA GLY A 97 -3.78 22.10 -3.95
C GLY A 97 -5.05 22.75 -3.43
N ASP A 98 -6.20 22.10 -3.54
CA ASP A 98 -7.46 22.58 -2.95
C ASP A 98 -7.55 22.17 -1.48
N PHE A 99 -6.80 22.86 -0.64
CA PHE A 99 -6.78 22.56 0.80
C PHE A 99 -8.11 22.87 1.49
N SER A 100 -8.91 23.79 0.96
CA SER A 100 -10.24 24.08 1.51
C SER A 100 -11.16 22.85 1.39
N ALA A 101 -11.27 22.29 0.20
CA ALA A 101 -12.02 21.06 -0.04
C ALA A 101 -11.40 19.87 0.72
N ALA A 102 -10.07 19.75 0.71
CA ALA A 102 -9.35 18.67 1.38
C ALA A 102 -9.66 18.60 2.89
N PHE A 103 -9.62 19.74 3.59
CA PHE A 103 -9.96 19.80 5.00
C PHE A 103 -11.45 19.60 5.25
N ALA A 104 -12.34 20.05 4.35
CA ALA A 104 -13.76 19.77 4.44
C ALA A 104 -14.07 18.27 4.35
N SER A 105 -13.51 17.59 3.35
CA SER A 105 -13.63 16.14 3.18
C SER A 105 -13.05 15.37 4.38
N MET A 106 -11.91 15.82 4.92
CA MET A 106 -11.28 15.19 6.09
C MET A 106 -12.11 15.39 7.36
N ASN A 107 -12.70 16.59 7.58
CA ASN A 107 -13.60 16.85 8.69
C ASN A 107 -14.85 15.99 8.57
N HIS A 108 -15.42 15.84 7.38
CA HIS A 108 -16.56 14.97 7.16
C HIS A 108 -16.21 13.50 7.49
N ALA A 109 -15.04 13.03 7.03
CA ALA A 109 -14.53 11.70 7.41
C ALA A 109 -14.44 11.54 8.93
N LYS A 110 -13.99 12.58 9.65
CA LYS A 110 -13.88 12.59 11.12
C LYS A 110 -15.23 12.48 11.82
N GLU A 111 -16.25 13.19 11.31
CA GLU A 111 -17.60 13.20 11.87
C GLU A 111 -18.29 11.84 11.75
N ILE A 112 -18.09 11.15 10.61
CA ILE A 112 -18.76 9.87 10.33
C ILE A 112 -17.96 8.64 10.77
N ALA A 113 -16.68 8.78 11.12
CA ALA A 113 -15.86 7.68 11.59
C ALA A 113 -16.40 7.11 12.91
N GLU A 114 -16.71 5.83 12.94
CA GLU A 114 -17.26 5.15 14.12
C GLU A 114 -16.17 4.40 14.89
N LYS A 115 -15.36 3.61 14.20
CA LYS A 115 -14.32 2.77 14.80
C LYS A 115 -13.10 3.58 15.23
N LYS A 116 -12.44 3.16 16.30
CA LYS A 116 -11.19 3.79 16.76
C LYS A 116 -10.12 3.83 15.68
N SER A 117 -9.96 2.74 14.93
CA SER A 117 -9.01 2.64 13.81
C SER A 117 -9.33 3.64 12.68
N GLU A 118 -10.61 3.82 12.35
CA GLU A 118 -11.02 4.82 11.36
C GLU A 118 -10.67 6.22 11.83
N LYS A 119 -11.01 6.56 13.09
CA LYS A 119 -10.68 7.86 13.69
C LYS A 119 -9.18 8.12 13.72
N ALA A 120 -8.39 7.11 14.07
CA ALA A 120 -6.94 7.20 14.07
C ALA A 120 -6.38 7.47 12.66
N LEU A 121 -6.88 6.76 11.64
CA LEU A 121 -6.48 6.96 10.25
C LEU A 121 -6.94 8.33 9.69
N VAL A 122 -8.04 8.89 10.16
CA VAL A 122 -8.45 10.27 9.80
C VAL A 122 -7.44 11.28 10.36
N GLU A 123 -6.99 11.11 11.61
CA GLU A 123 -5.93 11.96 12.17
C GLU A 123 -4.62 11.86 11.37
N VAL A 124 -4.26 10.65 10.89
CA VAL A 124 -3.15 10.48 9.94
C VAL A 124 -3.39 11.25 8.64
N GLY A 125 -4.64 11.27 8.16
CA GLY A 125 -5.03 12.09 7.01
C GLY A 125 -4.76 13.58 7.23
N PHE A 126 -5.13 14.11 8.38
CA PHE A 126 -4.82 15.50 8.77
C PHE A 126 -3.32 15.78 8.81
N MET A 127 -2.51 14.86 9.36
CA MET A 127 -1.04 15.01 9.36
C MET A 127 -0.51 15.21 7.95
N GLY A 128 -0.99 14.40 6.99
CA GLY A 128 -0.61 14.52 5.59
C GLY A 128 -1.02 15.86 4.98
N LEU A 129 -2.26 16.31 5.21
CA LEU A 129 -2.74 17.60 4.69
C LEU A 129 -1.94 18.78 5.23
N TYR A 130 -1.66 18.83 6.54
CA TYR A 130 -0.83 19.87 7.13
C TYR A 130 0.59 19.86 6.55
N THR A 131 1.15 18.67 6.33
CA THR A 131 2.49 18.52 5.72
C THR A 131 2.52 18.98 4.26
N MET A 132 1.44 18.75 3.50
CA MET A 132 1.33 19.22 2.11
C MET A 132 1.13 20.73 2.05
N GLN A 133 0.25 21.30 2.89
CA GLN A 133 -0.10 22.72 2.87
C GLN A 133 1.05 23.61 3.36
N LYS A 134 1.78 23.20 4.39
CA LYS A 134 2.86 23.97 5.05
C LYS A 134 2.44 25.39 5.43
N GLY A 135 1.20 25.54 5.88
CA GLY A 135 0.67 26.81 6.39
C GLY A 135 1.37 27.26 7.69
N PRO A 136 0.96 28.38 8.28
CA PRO A 136 1.45 28.80 9.59
C PRO A 136 1.26 27.68 10.62
N ASP A 137 2.26 27.43 11.46
CA ASP A 137 2.20 26.43 12.55
C ASP A 137 1.83 25.00 12.11
N TRP A 138 2.12 24.64 10.85
CA TRP A 138 1.77 23.34 10.32
C TRP A 138 2.37 22.18 11.13
N MET A 139 3.59 22.32 11.61
CA MET A 139 4.26 21.25 12.38
C MET A 139 3.60 20.99 13.73
N PRO A 140 3.26 21.99 14.58
CA PRO A 140 2.40 21.81 15.74
C PRO A 140 1.07 21.08 15.46
N HIS A 141 0.42 21.37 14.33
CA HIS A 141 -0.82 20.66 13.92
C HIS A 141 -0.55 19.20 13.59
N VAL A 142 0.54 18.89 12.88
CA VAL A 142 0.97 17.50 12.62
C VAL A 142 1.20 16.75 13.93
N GLU A 143 1.95 17.34 14.87
CA GLU A 143 2.25 16.72 16.16
C GLU A 143 0.98 16.55 17.03
N GLN A 144 0.01 17.45 16.93
CA GLN A 144 -1.28 17.32 17.58
C GLN A 144 -2.07 16.14 17.04
N SER A 145 -2.21 16.05 15.70
CA SER A 145 -2.91 14.93 15.05
C SER A 145 -2.19 13.60 15.29
N PHE A 146 -0.86 13.59 15.32
CA PHE A 146 -0.09 12.40 15.71
C PHE A 146 -0.46 11.92 17.12
N ARG A 147 -0.47 12.83 18.12
CA ARG A 147 -0.88 12.47 19.49
C ARG A 147 -2.32 11.97 19.55
N ALA A 148 -3.23 12.57 18.78
CA ALA A 148 -4.61 12.13 18.68
C ALA A 148 -4.71 10.72 18.08
N ALA A 149 -4.00 10.43 16.99
CA ALA A 149 -3.94 9.10 16.37
C ALA A 149 -3.42 8.04 17.36
N CYS A 150 -2.28 8.31 18.01
CA CYS A 150 -1.69 7.38 18.98
C CYS A 150 -2.52 7.19 20.26
N SER A 151 -3.36 8.14 20.64
CA SER A 151 -4.31 7.96 21.76
C SER A 151 -5.43 6.97 21.43
N LEU A 152 -5.73 6.80 20.15
CA LEU A 152 -6.74 5.88 19.65
C LEU A 152 -6.13 4.49 19.33
N GLU A 153 -4.90 4.48 18.79
CA GLU A 153 -4.16 3.29 18.39
C GLU A 153 -2.65 3.53 18.57
N GLU A 154 -2.06 2.96 19.64
CA GLU A 154 -0.72 3.31 20.15
C GLU A 154 0.41 3.08 19.13
N ASP A 155 0.41 1.95 18.47
CA ASP A 155 1.46 1.55 17.51
C ASP A 155 0.98 1.61 16.06
N LEU A 156 0.24 2.67 15.69
CA LEU A 156 -0.23 2.89 14.33
C LEU A 156 0.94 3.27 13.39
N PRO A 157 1.38 2.37 12.50
CA PRO A 157 2.58 2.61 11.68
C PRO A 157 2.43 3.79 10.74
N GLU A 158 1.22 3.99 10.21
CA GLU A 158 0.90 5.12 9.33
C GLU A 158 1.13 6.47 10.04
N ALA A 159 0.81 6.56 11.34
CA ALA A 159 1.03 7.77 12.12
C ALA A 159 2.54 8.07 12.24
N TYR A 160 3.35 7.08 12.59
CA TYR A 160 4.81 7.24 12.68
C TYR A 160 5.44 7.53 11.32
N PHE A 161 4.96 6.90 10.25
CA PHE A 161 5.44 7.17 8.89
C PHE A 161 5.19 8.63 8.49
N HIS A 162 3.96 9.11 8.66
CA HIS A 162 3.60 10.50 8.35
C HIS A 162 4.29 11.52 9.25
N LEU A 163 4.55 11.18 10.52
CA LEU A 163 5.37 12.00 11.40
C LEU A 163 6.82 12.10 10.89
N GLY A 164 7.39 10.97 10.45
CA GLY A 164 8.71 10.92 9.84
C GLY A 164 8.80 11.78 8.58
N MET A 165 7.81 11.69 7.71
CA MET A 165 7.69 12.54 6.51
C MET A 165 7.63 14.02 6.87
N ALA A 166 6.79 14.40 7.85
CA ALA A 166 6.67 15.78 8.30
C ALA A 166 7.98 16.31 8.90
N TYR A 167 8.68 15.54 9.72
CA TYR A 167 9.98 15.93 10.25
C TYR A 167 11.03 16.05 9.14
N LYS A 168 11.05 15.17 8.14
CA LYS A 168 11.93 15.27 6.97
C LYS A 168 11.68 16.58 6.21
N GLU A 169 10.42 16.94 5.95
CA GLU A 169 10.04 18.20 5.32
C GLU A 169 10.44 19.43 6.16
N ALA A 170 10.38 19.32 7.49
CA ALA A 170 10.85 20.34 8.41
C ALA A 170 12.40 20.37 8.56
N ARG A 171 13.13 19.52 7.85
CA ARG A 171 14.59 19.29 7.96
C ARG A 171 15.04 18.85 9.35
N ARG A 172 14.14 18.29 10.15
CA ARG A 172 14.41 17.71 11.45
C ARG A 172 14.78 16.21 11.28
N TYR A 173 15.92 15.98 10.63
CA TYR A 173 16.31 14.65 10.15
C TYR A 173 16.52 13.63 11.28
N ALA A 174 17.01 14.05 12.44
CA ALA A 174 17.20 13.14 13.58
C ALA A 174 15.86 12.63 14.14
N GLU A 175 14.84 13.48 14.17
CA GLU A 175 13.49 13.09 14.58
C GLU A 175 12.80 12.25 13.51
N ALA A 176 12.98 12.57 12.23
CA ALA A 176 12.48 11.78 11.11
C ALA A 176 13.03 10.34 11.16
N GLU A 177 14.35 10.21 11.39
CA GLU A 177 15.01 8.92 11.52
C GLU A 177 14.43 8.08 12.66
N LYS A 178 14.14 8.67 13.82
CA LYS A 178 13.50 7.99 14.96
C LYS A 178 12.10 7.50 14.59
N ALA A 179 11.32 8.32 13.90
CA ALA A 179 9.97 7.96 13.48
C ALA A 179 9.96 6.79 12.48
N PHE A 180 10.81 6.83 11.43
CA PHE A 180 10.92 5.73 10.48
C PHE A 180 11.47 4.44 11.10
N LYS A 181 12.43 4.53 12.02
CA LYS A 181 12.92 3.37 12.81
C LYS A 181 11.80 2.74 13.65
N LYS A 182 10.88 3.54 14.19
CA LYS A 182 9.70 3.01 14.91
C LYS A 182 8.79 2.23 13.98
N VAL A 183 8.54 2.70 12.74
CA VAL A 183 7.78 1.95 11.72
C VAL A 183 8.42 0.59 11.44
N ILE A 184 9.73 0.57 11.23
CA ILE A 184 10.48 -0.67 10.96
C ILE A 184 10.39 -1.63 12.16
N TRP A 185 10.45 -1.10 13.39
CA TRP A 185 10.33 -1.91 14.60
C TRP A 185 8.95 -2.55 14.75
N ILE A 186 7.87 -1.86 14.31
CA ILE A 186 6.51 -2.39 14.33
C ILE A 186 6.31 -3.53 13.30
N HIS A 187 7.21 -3.69 12.32
CA HIS A 187 7.16 -4.74 11.29
C HIS A 187 5.85 -4.78 10.48
N THR A 188 5.59 -3.73 9.73
CA THR A 188 4.38 -3.57 8.93
C THR A 188 4.65 -3.49 7.43
N SER A 189 3.58 -3.23 6.65
CA SER A 189 3.65 -2.99 5.20
C SER A 189 4.45 -1.73 4.79
N LEU A 190 4.83 -0.85 5.73
CA LEU A 190 5.55 0.40 5.48
C LEU A 190 7.07 0.30 5.76
N VAL A 191 7.59 -0.90 6.01
CA VAL A 191 9.01 -1.13 6.29
C VAL A 191 9.89 -0.73 5.11
N SER A 192 9.53 -1.14 3.88
CA SER A 192 10.29 -0.83 2.67
C SER A 192 10.38 0.67 2.44
N GLU A 193 9.24 1.36 2.49
CA GLU A 193 9.15 2.81 2.33
C GLU A 193 9.95 3.56 3.40
N SER A 194 9.88 3.09 4.64
CA SER A 194 10.65 3.69 5.74
C SER A 194 12.15 3.50 5.56
N GLN A 195 12.59 2.37 5.01
CA GLN A 195 14.00 2.14 4.67
C GLN A 195 14.47 3.04 3.53
N GLU A 196 13.65 3.24 2.50
CA GLU A 196 13.93 4.17 1.40
C GLU A 196 14.06 5.61 1.92
N GLU A 197 13.16 6.04 2.81
CA GLU A 197 13.22 7.37 3.42
C GLU A 197 14.46 7.56 4.31
N LEU A 198 14.86 6.54 5.07
CA LEU A 198 16.11 6.57 5.85
C LEU A 198 17.34 6.68 4.94
N ALA A 199 17.38 5.94 3.83
CA ALA A 199 18.45 6.03 2.86
C ALA A 199 18.52 7.44 2.23
N SER A 200 17.36 8.02 1.90
CA SER A 200 17.25 9.40 1.41
C SER A 200 17.81 10.44 2.41
N ILE A 201 17.50 10.28 3.70
CA ILE A 201 18.04 11.15 4.76
C ILE A 201 19.57 11.01 4.86
N GLN A 202 20.09 9.79 4.80
CA GLN A 202 21.54 9.55 4.84
C GLN A 202 22.27 10.19 3.65
N GLU A 203 21.65 10.15 2.46
CA GLU A 203 22.21 10.81 1.28
C GLU A 203 22.23 12.35 1.43
N ILE A 204 21.16 12.94 1.98
CA ILE A 204 21.09 14.38 2.25
C ILE A 204 22.17 14.82 3.25
N LEU A 205 22.43 13.99 4.26
CA LEU A 205 23.41 14.30 5.34
C LEU A 205 24.84 13.92 4.98
N ARG A 206 25.07 13.27 3.83
CA ARG A 206 26.41 12.87 3.41
C ARG A 206 27.28 14.12 3.16
N PRO A 207 28.46 14.22 3.82
CA PRO A 207 29.38 15.30 3.52
C PRO A 207 29.76 15.30 2.05
N GLY A 208 29.65 16.44 1.41
CA GLY A 208 30.10 16.60 0.02
C GLY A 208 31.58 16.23 -0.13
N PRO A 209 32.03 15.82 -1.34
CA PRO A 209 33.43 15.37 -1.57
C PRO A 209 34.50 16.40 -1.17
N ASN A 210 34.12 17.65 -0.91
CA ASN A 210 35.00 18.75 -0.51
C ASN A 210 34.78 19.19 0.96
N ALA A 211 34.09 18.41 1.79
CA ALA A 211 33.95 18.77 3.20
C ALA A 211 35.30 18.65 3.93
N PRO A 212 35.72 19.67 4.70
CA PRO A 212 36.96 19.58 5.48
C PRO A 212 36.85 18.42 6.46
N SER A 213 37.90 17.57 6.50
CA SER A 213 37.98 16.48 7.47
C SER A 213 37.89 17.05 8.89
N SER A 214 36.96 16.53 9.69
CA SER A 214 36.84 16.94 11.10
C SER A 214 38.19 16.87 11.79
N PRO A 215 38.60 17.89 12.56
CA PRO A 215 39.81 17.81 13.36
C PRO A 215 39.68 16.67 14.38
N LYS A 216 40.73 15.82 14.48
CA LYS A 216 40.86 14.74 15.47
C LYS A 216 41.00 15.31 16.88
#